data_16d28c31151eb844b978bace54e79fce
#
_entry.id   16d28c31151eb844b978bace54e79fce
#
_cell.length_a   1.000
_cell.length_b   1.000
_cell.length_c   1.000
_cell.angle_alpha   90.00
_cell.angle_beta   90.00
_cell.angle_gamma   90.00
#
_symmetry.space_group_name_H-M   'P 1'
#
loop_
_entity.id
_entity.type
_entity.pdbx_description
1 polymer ?
#
loop_
_entity_poly.entity_id
_entity_poly.type
_entity_poly.pdbx_seq_one_letter_code
_entity_poly.pdbx_strand_id
1 'polypeptide(L)'
;MKRHYALPARLSITVSALALALSACSNEPEVDEGTDLAAEDEELEVAMQSREVTDFMDIALGAKIVGPQGPEVKSRMANAESAFADITSYVTCPAGMDPCDPATAPEGTIFTYVHIVYPGEDNDPTTGSGDGNDSSTVETMEAFRMTMPSHGFTGVAGYSVAEAGVALGDVGTIIITCHEDGISWTVEEGDGGDQWEQAEPITFFWQSTLPPAGPSEAYEVFANYTAAQGPGPYPAADETVTNACATG
;
A
#
# COMPACT_ATOMS: atom_id res chain seq x y z
N MET A 1 11.33 -55.28 -18.38
CA MET A 1 9.88 -55.30 -18.54
C MET A 1 9.47 -53.98 -19.19
N LYS A 2 9.14 -53.99 -20.47
CA LYS A 2 8.66 -52.81 -21.24
C LYS A 2 7.14 -52.76 -21.13
N ARG A 3 6.57 -51.68 -20.67
CA ARG A 3 5.13 -51.43 -20.79
C ARG A 3 4.90 -50.24 -21.74
N HIS A 4 4.28 -50.57 -22.85
CA HIS A 4 3.70 -49.63 -23.81
C HIS A 4 2.37 -49.13 -23.27
N TYR A 5 2.12 -47.84 -23.33
CA TYR A 5 0.78 -47.28 -23.22
C TYR A 5 0.43 -46.53 -24.48
N ALA A 6 -0.72 -46.91 -25.03
CA ALA A 6 -1.30 -46.39 -26.25
C ALA A 6 -2.03 -45.09 -26.04
N LEU A 7 -1.98 -44.20 -27.04
CA LEU A 7 -2.82 -43.01 -27.18
C LEU A 7 -4.26 -43.37 -27.58
N PRO A 8 -5.26 -42.61 -27.14
CA PRO A 8 -6.52 -42.54 -27.85
C PRO A 8 -6.80 -41.19 -28.52
N ALA A 9 -7.12 -41.31 -29.77
CA ALA A 9 -8.18 -40.66 -30.57
C ALA A 9 -8.55 -39.18 -30.41
N ARG A 10 -8.35 -38.49 -31.52
CA ARG A 10 -8.87 -37.16 -31.83
C ARG A 10 -10.40 -37.20 -31.99
N LEU A 11 -11.08 -36.27 -31.33
CA LEU A 11 -12.49 -36.01 -31.60
C LEU A 11 -12.61 -34.67 -32.31
N SER A 12 -13.04 -34.71 -33.57
CA SER A 12 -13.35 -33.57 -34.44
C SER A 12 -14.79 -33.13 -34.12
N ILE A 13 -15.00 -31.87 -33.79
CA ILE A 13 -16.33 -31.26 -33.68
C ILE A 13 -16.47 -30.24 -34.79
N THR A 14 -17.43 -30.49 -35.64
CA THR A 14 -17.85 -29.73 -36.80
C THR A 14 -18.58 -28.45 -36.38
N VAL A 15 -18.20 -27.37 -37.04
CA VAL A 15 -18.87 -26.06 -37.01
C VAL A 15 -20.13 -26.13 -37.85
N SER A 16 -21.28 -25.81 -37.25
CA SER A 16 -22.51 -25.53 -38.00
C SER A 16 -22.79 -24.02 -37.97
N ALA A 17 -22.66 -23.43 -39.13
CA ALA A 17 -23.10 -22.08 -39.42
C ALA A 17 -24.63 -22.06 -39.57
N LEU A 18 -25.31 -21.19 -38.85
CA LEU A 18 -26.72 -20.88 -39.11
C LEU A 18 -26.82 -19.39 -39.41
N ALA A 19 -27.04 -19.07 -40.66
CA ALA A 19 -27.40 -17.76 -41.16
C ALA A 19 -28.92 -17.61 -41.10
N LEU A 20 -29.40 -16.56 -40.50
CA LEU A 20 -30.78 -16.08 -40.67
C LEU A 20 -30.74 -14.58 -40.98
N ALA A 21 -31.22 -14.26 -42.15
CA ALA A 21 -31.41 -12.95 -42.70
C ALA A 21 -32.89 -12.50 -42.51
N LEU A 22 -33.08 -11.16 -42.58
CA LEU A 22 -34.31 -10.41 -42.89
C LEU A 22 -35.23 -10.14 -41.71
N SER A 23 -35.66 -8.89 -41.42
CA SER A 23 -36.31 -7.96 -42.33
C SER A 23 -36.32 -6.53 -41.75
N ALA A 24 -36.24 -5.59 -42.64
CA ALA A 24 -36.46 -4.19 -42.44
C ALA A 24 -37.91 -3.89 -42.03
N CYS A 25 -38.09 -2.92 -41.10
CA CYS A 25 -39.18 -1.93 -41.15
C CYS A 25 -38.71 -0.69 -40.42
N SER A 26 -38.63 0.34 -41.18
CA SER A 26 -38.45 1.75 -40.82
C SER A 26 -39.54 2.24 -39.86
N ASN A 27 -39.12 2.96 -38.80
CA ASN A 27 -39.78 4.20 -38.34
C ASN A 27 -38.78 4.86 -37.41
N GLU A 28 -38.19 5.95 -37.87
CA GLU A 28 -37.57 6.94 -37.00
C GLU A 28 -38.64 7.67 -36.20
N PRO A 29 -38.34 7.99 -34.95
CA PRO A 29 -38.34 9.39 -34.58
C PRO A 29 -36.92 9.79 -34.16
N GLU A 30 -36.50 10.93 -34.72
CA GLU A 30 -35.38 11.72 -34.23
C GLU A 30 -35.58 11.98 -32.74
N VAL A 31 -34.71 11.44 -31.91
CA VAL A 31 -34.47 11.96 -30.55
C VAL A 31 -33.02 12.39 -30.53
N ASP A 32 -32.88 13.69 -30.59
CA ASP A 32 -31.68 14.43 -30.23
C ASP A 32 -31.40 14.14 -28.74
N GLU A 33 -30.51 13.21 -28.46
CA GLU A 33 -29.89 13.06 -27.18
C GLU A 33 -28.37 12.92 -27.37
N GLY A 34 -27.78 14.11 -27.61
CA GLY A 34 -26.39 14.32 -27.24
C GLY A 34 -26.26 14.28 -25.72
N THR A 35 -26.34 13.11 -25.14
CA THR A 35 -25.94 12.92 -23.74
C THR A 35 -24.45 12.67 -23.74
N ASP A 36 -23.79 13.69 -23.27
CA ASP A 36 -22.36 13.83 -23.05
C ASP A 36 -21.86 12.76 -22.06
N LEU A 37 -21.58 11.54 -22.57
CA LEU A 37 -20.97 10.47 -21.79
C LEU A 37 -19.45 10.66 -21.61
N ALA A 38 -18.90 11.76 -22.17
CA ALA A 38 -17.47 12.05 -22.04
C ALA A 38 -17.12 12.79 -20.74
N ALA A 39 -18.10 13.31 -20.01
CA ALA A 39 -17.84 14.08 -18.78
C ALA A 39 -17.73 13.19 -17.53
N GLU A 40 -18.30 11.98 -17.54
CA GLU A 40 -18.24 11.09 -16.38
C GLU A 40 -16.93 10.30 -16.30
N ASP A 41 -16.26 10.06 -17.44
CA ASP A 41 -14.95 9.39 -17.45
C ASP A 41 -13.80 10.33 -17.03
N GLU A 42 -13.93 11.65 -17.25
CA GLU A 42 -12.90 12.60 -16.80
C GLU A 42 -12.94 12.85 -15.27
N GLU A 43 -14.10 12.73 -14.62
CA GLU A 43 -14.18 12.87 -13.15
C GLU A 43 -13.60 11.65 -12.42
N LEU A 44 -13.66 10.46 -13.01
CA LEU A 44 -13.03 9.25 -12.45
C LEU A 44 -11.51 9.25 -12.63
N GLU A 45 -10.98 9.83 -13.70
CA GLU A 45 -9.53 9.98 -13.89
C GLU A 45 -8.91 11.05 -12.96
N VAL A 46 -9.66 12.07 -12.58
CA VAL A 46 -9.18 13.11 -11.65
C VAL A 46 -9.03 12.55 -10.21
N ALA A 47 -9.81 11.55 -9.84
CA ALA A 47 -9.70 10.90 -8.53
C ALA A 47 -8.46 9.98 -8.41
N MET A 48 -7.84 9.61 -9.52
CA MET A 48 -6.62 8.79 -9.59
C MET A 48 -5.36 9.60 -9.89
N GLN A 49 -5.30 10.88 -9.56
CA GLN A 49 -4.04 11.59 -9.66
C GLN A 49 -3.05 11.01 -8.66
N SER A 50 -2.10 10.22 -9.19
CA SER A 50 -0.89 9.85 -8.45
C SER A 50 -0.24 11.14 -7.96
N ARG A 51 -0.28 11.38 -6.64
CA ARG A 51 0.43 12.51 -6.06
C ARG A 51 1.92 12.29 -6.28
N GLU A 52 2.65 13.38 -6.48
CA GLU A 52 4.08 13.34 -6.63
C GLU A 52 4.68 12.58 -5.42
N VAL A 53 5.38 11.49 -5.72
CA VAL A 53 6.02 10.66 -4.71
C VAL A 53 7.16 11.43 -4.09
N THR A 54 7.14 11.58 -2.77
CA THR A 54 8.25 12.20 -2.02
C THR A 54 9.22 11.11 -1.60
N ASP A 55 10.52 11.29 -1.88
CA ASP A 55 11.54 10.38 -1.38
C ASP A 55 11.73 10.57 0.12
N PHE A 56 11.84 9.47 0.86
CA PHE A 56 12.13 9.49 2.29
C PHE A 56 13.42 10.24 2.62
N MET A 57 14.41 10.19 1.74
CA MET A 57 15.69 10.89 1.91
C MET A 57 15.57 12.41 1.85
N ASP A 58 14.51 12.93 1.25
CA ASP A 58 14.26 14.37 1.15
C ASP A 58 13.53 14.93 2.37
N ILE A 59 13.06 14.07 3.27
CA ILE A 59 12.34 14.48 4.47
C ILE A 59 13.32 14.84 5.59
N ALA A 60 13.26 16.08 6.02
CA ALA A 60 14.07 16.56 7.14
C ALA A 60 13.43 16.16 8.48
N LEU A 61 13.81 15.00 9.00
CA LEU A 61 13.32 14.46 10.27
C LEU A 61 14.02 15.10 11.47
N GLY A 62 13.24 15.38 12.51
CA GLY A 62 13.72 15.75 13.85
C GLY A 62 13.84 14.55 14.78
N ALA A 63 13.80 14.82 16.09
CA ALA A 63 13.84 13.77 17.10
C ALA A 63 12.59 12.86 17.02
N LYS A 64 12.75 11.61 17.43
CA LYS A 64 11.63 10.69 17.62
C LYS A 64 10.77 11.15 18.81
N ILE A 65 9.49 10.89 18.71
CA ILE A 65 8.52 11.34 19.72
C ILE A 65 8.82 10.80 21.11
N VAL A 66 8.69 11.65 22.11
CA VAL A 66 8.72 11.28 23.52
C VAL A 66 7.26 11.17 23.98
N GLY A 67 6.76 9.97 24.06
CA GLY A 67 5.34 9.80 24.40
C GLY A 67 5.00 8.40 24.85
N PRO A 68 3.69 8.12 25.01
CA PRO A 68 3.23 6.82 25.52
C PRO A 68 3.62 5.63 24.66
N GLN A 69 4.04 5.88 23.41
CA GLN A 69 4.50 4.83 22.49
C GLN A 69 6.00 4.54 22.58
N GLY A 70 6.74 5.36 23.33
CA GLY A 70 8.20 5.30 23.31
C GLY A 70 8.78 5.74 21.96
N PRO A 71 10.10 5.59 21.75
CA PRO A 71 10.73 6.02 20.50
C PRO A 71 10.40 5.13 19.30
N GLU A 72 9.97 3.88 19.54
CA GLU A 72 9.66 2.92 18.48
C GLU A 72 8.56 1.95 18.91
N VAL A 73 7.72 1.56 17.95
CA VAL A 73 6.75 0.47 18.06
C VAL A 73 7.21 -0.65 17.12
N LYS A 74 7.51 -1.80 17.70
CA LYS A 74 7.80 -3.01 16.92
C LYS A 74 6.57 -3.88 16.90
N SER A 75 6.14 -4.29 15.74
CA SER A 75 4.97 -5.14 15.53
C SER A 75 5.28 -6.22 14.52
N ARG A 76 4.55 -7.31 14.63
CA ARG A 76 4.56 -8.41 13.71
C ARG A 76 3.18 -8.53 13.09
N MET A 77 3.12 -8.52 11.78
CA MET A 77 1.91 -8.79 11.01
C MET A 77 1.99 -10.21 10.48
N ALA A 78 1.08 -11.07 10.90
CA ALA A 78 1.10 -12.47 10.52
C ALA A 78 -0.32 -13.04 10.45
N ASN A 79 -0.56 -13.93 9.49
CA ASN A 79 -1.75 -14.74 9.43
C ASN A 79 -1.43 -16.24 9.22
N ALA A 80 -2.46 -17.09 9.22
CA ALA A 80 -2.29 -18.53 9.03
C ALA A 80 -2.04 -18.93 7.55
N GLU A 81 -2.12 -17.97 6.62
CA GLU A 81 -2.10 -18.17 5.17
C GLU A 81 -0.83 -17.62 4.51
N SER A 82 0.22 -17.41 5.31
CA SER A 82 1.57 -17.01 4.85
C SER A 82 1.79 -15.53 4.53
N ALA A 83 0.96 -14.60 4.99
CA ALA A 83 1.34 -13.20 5.03
C ALA A 83 2.13 -12.93 6.31
N PHE A 84 3.36 -12.45 6.18
CA PHE A 84 4.25 -12.12 7.30
C PHE A 84 5.04 -10.86 7.03
N ALA A 85 5.12 -9.98 8.01
CA ALA A 85 6.08 -8.88 8.02
C ALA A 85 6.41 -8.47 9.45
N ASP A 86 7.66 -8.16 9.69
CA ASP A 86 8.08 -7.40 10.86
C ASP A 86 8.09 -5.92 10.53
N ILE A 87 7.51 -5.09 11.41
CA ILE A 87 7.41 -3.66 11.19
C ILE A 87 8.00 -2.91 12.36
N THR A 88 8.93 -2.01 12.07
CA THR A 88 9.41 -1.03 13.04
C THR A 88 8.83 0.33 12.67
N SER A 89 8.00 0.87 13.53
CA SER A 89 7.34 2.15 13.31
C SER A 89 7.76 3.18 14.35
N TYR A 90 7.87 4.43 13.93
CA TYR A 90 8.12 5.57 14.82
C TYR A 90 7.51 6.85 14.27
N VAL A 91 7.40 7.86 15.14
CA VAL A 91 6.93 9.18 14.74
C VAL A 91 8.00 10.20 15.09
N THR A 92 8.21 11.16 14.18
CA THR A 92 9.17 12.25 14.40
C THR A 92 8.50 13.61 14.31
N CYS A 93 9.09 14.57 15.00
CA CYS A 93 8.84 15.98 14.77
C CYS A 93 9.66 16.52 13.57
N PRO A 94 9.38 17.73 13.10
CA PRO A 94 10.21 18.41 12.12
C PRO A 94 11.65 18.61 12.59
N ALA A 95 12.58 18.73 11.64
CA ALA A 95 13.98 19.03 11.94
C ALA A 95 14.15 20.25 12.85
N GLY A 96 15.06 20.12 13.82
CA GLY A 96 15.35 21.16 14.81
C GLY A 96 14.45 21.14 16.04
N MET A 97 13.45 20.28 16.11
CA MET A 97 12.64 20.06 17.30
C MET A 97 13.19 18.86 18.08
N ASP A 98 13.87 19.14 19.20
CA ASP A 98 14.43 18.15 20.12
C ASP A 98 14.36 18.72 21.56
N PRO A 99 13.62 18.08 22.48
CA PRO A 99 12.86 16.85 22.30
C PRO A 99 11.58 17.02 21.46
N CYS A 100 11.14 15.94 20.82
CA CYS A 100 9.84 15.85 20.15
C CYS A 100 8.78 15.45 21.19
N ASP A 101 8.16 16.44 21.82
CA ASP A 101 7.10 16.25 22.83
C ASP A 101 5.79 16.86 22.31
N PRO A 102 4.77 16.04 21.99
CA PRO A 102 3.48 16.53 21.51
C PRO A 102 2.77 17.49 22.46
N ALA A 103 3.00 17.34 23.79
CA ALA A 103 2.35 18.20 24.78
C ALA A 103 2.85 19.64 24.75
N THR A 104 4.04 19.86 24.22
CA THR A 104 4.68 21.17 24.12
C THR A 104 4.95 21.63 22.69
N ALA A 105 4.62 20.77 21.72
CA ALA A 105 4.77 21.10 20.30
C ALA A 105 3.90 22.31 19.91
N PRO A 106 4.41 23.26 19.13
CA PRO A 106 3.62 24.37 18.62
C PRO A 106 2.41 23.89 17.82
N GLU A 107 1.34 24.68 17.83
CA GLU A 107 0.19 24.46 16.95
C GLU A 107 0.64 24.43 15.48
N GLY A 108 0.10 23.47 14.70
CA GLY A 108 0.48 23.28 13.31
C GLY A 108 1.77 22.47 13.10
N THR A 109 2.34 21.89 14.16
CA THR A 109 3.45 20.93 14.01
C THR A 109 3.05 19.78 13.12
N ILE A 110 3.90 19.45 12.14
CA ILE A 110 3.72 18.30 11.26
C ILE A 110 4.51 17.12 11.81
N PHE A 111 3.81 16.05 12.12
CA PHE A 111 4.39 14.79 12.58
C PHE A 111 4.58 13.84 11.41
N THR A 112 5.77 13.25 11.28
CA THR A 112 6.06 12.26 10.26
C THR A 112 5.98 10.86 10.88
N TYR A 113 5.05 10.06 10.39
CA TYR A 113 4.86 8.66 10.73
C TYR A 113 5.70 7.82 9.78
N VAL A 114 6.60 7.03 10.31
CA VAL A 114 7.55 6.21 9.55
C VAL A 114 7.35 4.74 9.88
N HIS A 115 7.33 3.90 8.86
CA HIS A 115 7.15 2.47 8.95
C HIS A 115 8.22 1.76 8.12
N ILE A 116 9.12 1.06 8.77
CA ILE A 116 10.07 0.18 8.11
C ILE A 116 9.43 -1.19 8.04
N VAL A 117 9.00 -1.59 6.87
CA VAL A 117 8.33 -2.88 6.62
C VAL A 117 9.36 -3.85 6.10
N TYR A 118 9.53 -4.95 6.83
CA TYR A 118 10.45 -6.01 6.51
C TYR A 118 9.64 -7.28 6.17
N PRO A 119 9.58 -7.69 4.89
CA PRO A 119 8.88 -8.90 4.50
C PRO A 119 9.48 -10.14 5.15
N GLY A 120 8.63 -11.04 5.61
CA GLY A 120 9.05 -12.20 6.35
C GLY A 120 9.18 -11.95 7.84
N GLU A 121 9.64 -12.96 8.55
CA GLU A 121 9.95 -12.90 9.98
C GLU A 121 11.40 -12.48 10.15
N ASP A 122 11.67 -11.63 11.08
CA ASP A 122 13.02 -11.33 11.50
C ASP A 122 13.68 -10.12 10.87
N ASN A 123 13.34 -8.99 11.43
CA ASN A 123 14.12 -7.77 11.22
C ASN A 123 15.33 -7.66 12.19
N ASP A 124 15.74 -8.77 12.84
CA ASP A 124 16.91 -8.76 13.70
C ASP A 124 18.21 -8.87 12.87
N PRO A 125 18.93 -7.78 12.65
CA PRO A 125 20.14 -7.81 11.83
C PRO A 125 21.29 -8.59 12.50
N THR A 126 21.11 -9.07 13.73
CA THR A 126 22.18 -9.69 14.50
C THR A 126 22.13 -11.21 14.51
N THR A 127 20.97 -11.80 14.33
CA THR A 127 20.82 -13.27 14.43
C THR A 127 20.54 -13.94 13.10
N GLY A 128 20.00 -13.24 12.12
CA GLY A 128 19.63 -13.82 10.82
C GLY A 128 18.61 -14.94 10.93
N SER A 129 17.94 -15.02 12.09
CA SER A 129 16.92 -16.01 12.36
C SER A 129 15.97 -15.43 13.39
N GLY A 130 14.82 -14.94 12.97
CA GLY A 130 13.78 -14.52 13.87
C GLY A 130 13.52 -15.52 14.97
N ASP A 131 12.38 -15.52 15.56
CA ASP A 131 12.00 -16.49 16.61
C ASP A 131 12.05 -17.97 16.15
N GLY A 132 12.88 -18.24 15.15
CA GLY A 132 13.25 -19.56 14.69
C GLY A 132 12.19 -20.26 13.87
N ASN A 133 11.30 -19.53 13.28
CA ASN A 133 10.28 -20.12 12.41
C ASN A 133 10.51 -19.69 10.95
N ASP A 134 11.52 -20.28 10.33
CA ASP A 134 11.85 -20.09 8.90
C ASP A 134 10.72 -20.50 7.93
N SER A 135 9.52 -20.72 8.45
CA SER A 135 8.36 -21.14 7.66
C SER A 135 7.62 -19.98 7.01
N SER A 136 8.03 -18.75 7.25
CA SER A 136 7.42 -17.56 6.69
C SER A 136 8.15 -17.09 5.44
N THR A 137 8.17 -17.92 4.42
CA THR A 137 8.66 -17.50 3.11
C THR A 137 7.63 -16.54 2.51
N VAL A 138 8.00 -15.28 2.40
CA VAL A 138 7.26 -14.29 1.62
C VAL A 138 7.85 -14.28 0.23
N GLU A 139 7.12 -14.84 -0.73
CA GLU A 139 7.53 -14.89 -2.14
C GLU A 139 7.17 -13.60 -2.88
N THR A 140 6.13 -12.92 -2.44
CA THR A 140 5.73 -11.62 -2.98
C THR A 140 4.98 -10.83 -1.93
N MET A 141 5.38 -9.58 -1.76
CA MET A 141 4.63 -8.56 -1.02
C MET A 141 4.12 -7.50 -1.99
N GLU A 142 2.82 -7.32 -2.02
CA GLU A 142 2.14 -6.52 -3.03
C GLU A 142 1.78 -5.13 -2.52
N ALA A 143 1.55 -5.00 -1.20
CA ALA A 143 1.17 -3.72 -0.62
C ALA A 143 1.45 -3.61 0.88
N PHE A 144 1.69 -2.38 1.31
CA PHE A 144 1.53 -1.90 2.67
C PHE A 144 0.44 -0.84 2.68
N ARG A 145 -0.50 -0.88 3.62
CA ARG A 145 -1.62 0.07 3.65
C ARG A 145 -2.15 0.37 5.04
N MET A 146 -2.82 1.49 5.16
CA MET A 146 -3.68 1.78 6.30
C MET A 146 -5.03 1.09 6.12
N THR A 147 -5.63 0.70 7.24
CA THR A 147 -6.99 0.14 7.32
C THR A 147 -7.95 1.05 8.08
N MET A 148 -7.48 2.24 8.42
CA MET A 148 -8.22 3.28 9.14
C MET A 148 -7.92 4.64 8.50
N PRO A 149 -8.85 5.61 8.59
CA PRO A 149 -8.69 6.94 7.99
C PRO A 149 -7.40 7.65 8.41
N SER A 150 -6.72 8.27 7.47
CA SER A 150 -5.47 9.00 7.72
C SER A 150 -5.73 10.37 8.37
N HIS A 151 -6.14 10.38 9.65
CA HIS A 151 -6.50 11.61 10.36
C HIS A 151 -5.38 12.65 10.33
N GLY A 152 -5.75 13.87 9.97
CA GLY A 152 -4.82 14.99 9.85
C GLY A 152 -3.80 14.88 8.72
N PHE A 153 -4.01 13.99 7.76
CA PHE A 153 -3.12 13.81 6.61
C PHE A 153 -2.91 15.13 5.86
N THR A 154 -1.65 15.50 5.66
CA THR A 154 -1.25 16.76 5.01
C THR A 154 -1.24 16.69 3.50
N GLY A 155 -1.39 15.50 2.93
CA GLY A 155 -1.19 15.23 1.50
C GLY A 155 0.24 14.78 1.15
N VAL A 156 1.13 14.67 2.15
CA VAL A 156 2.51 14.22 1.94
C VAL A 156 2.65 12.79 2.43
N ALA A 157 2.95 11.89 1.51
CA ALA A 157 3.31 10.50 1.75
C ALA A 157 4.39 10.08 0.75
N GLY A 158 5.16 9.06 1.09
CA GLY A 158 6.23 8.58 0.23
C GLY A 158 6.87 7.31 0.76
N TYR A 159 8.01 7.00 0.21
CA TYR A 159 8.82 5.84 0.58
C TYR A 159 10.29 6.09 0.30
N SER A 160 11.16 5.21 0.74
CA SER A 160 12.59 5.22 0.39
C SER A 160 12.77 4.72 -1.04
N VAL A 161 13.03 5.63 -1.98
CA VAL A 161 13.27 5.29 -3.39
C VAL A 161 14.51 4.40 -3.54
N ALA A 162 15.51 4.60 -2.70
CA ALA A 162 16.72 3.79 -2.72
C ALA A 162 16.47 2.34 -2.31
N GLU A 163 15.68 2.11 -1.24
CA GLU A 163 15.32 0.77 -0.79
C GLU A 163 14.38 0.09 -1.79
N ALA A 164 13.40 0.80 -2.31
CA ALA A 164 12.51 0.29 -3.36
C ALA A 164 13.28 -0.11 -4.63
N GLY A 165 14.28 0.67 -5.02
CA GLY A 165 15.15 0.32 -6.16
C GLY A 165 16.00 -0.92 -5.93
N VAL A 166 16.34 -1.25 -4.67
CA VAL A 166 17.03 -2.50 -4.33
C VAL A 166 16.07 -3.68 -4.39
N ALA A 167 14.84 -3.51 -3.87
CA ALA A 167 13.85 -4.57 -3.77
C ALA A 167 13.15 -4.88 -5.11
N LEU A 168 12.87 -3.86 -5.92
CA LEU A 168 12.04 -3.98 -7.12
C LEU A 168 12.83 -3.87 -8.43
N GLY A 169 14.13 -3.55 -8.33
CA GLY A 169 14.95 -3.26 -9.51
C GLY A 169 14.62 -1.91 -10.16
N ASP A 170 15.22 -1.67 -11.34
CA ASP A 170 15.17 -0.36 -12.02
C ASP A 170 13.81 0.00 -12.64
N VAL A 171 12.92 -0.99 -12.82
CA VAL A 171 11.64 -0.83 -13.52
C VAL A 171 10.43 -0.92 -12.57
N GLY A 172 10.65 -1.42 -11.36
CA GLY A 172 9.61 -1.47 -10.35
C GLY A 172 9.29 -0.10 -9.77
N THR A 173 8.08 0.09 -9.32
CA THR A 173 7.62 1.33 -8.70
C THR A 173 6.61 1.06 -7.59
N ILE A 174 6.36 2.08 -6.75
CA ILE A 174 5.34 2.02 -5.71
C ILE A 174 4.34 3.14 -5.96
N ILE A 175 3.09 2.75 -6.16
CA ILE A 175 1.98 3.69 -6.32
C ILE A 175 1.38 4.02 -4.96
N ILE A 176 1.23 5.31 -4.70
CA ILE A 176 0.59 5.80 -3.49
C ILE A 176 -0.83 6.25 -3.83
N THR A 177 -1.81 5.65 -3.19
CA THR A 177 -3.22 6.03 -3.34
C THR A 177 -3.83 6.44 -2.01
N CYS A 178 -4.81 7.32 -2.09
CA CYS A 178 -5.53 7.89 -0.96
C CYS A 178 -6.98 7.43 -1.02
N HIS A 179 -7.48 6.85 0.04
CA HIS A 179 -8.84 6.32 0.15
C HIS A 179 -9.52 6.83 1.41
N GLU A 180 -10.82 6.62 1.55
CA GLU A 180 -11.55 6.90 2.79
C GLU A 180 -10.95 6.14 3.98
N ASP A 181 -10.46 4.92 3.75
CA ASP A 181 -9.83 4.05 4.75
C ASP A 181 -8.34 4.36 4.98
N GLY A 182 -7.77 5.39 4.34
CA GLY A 182 -6.39 5.81 4.54
C GLY A 182 -5.53 5.77 3.30
N ILE A 183 -4.24 5.52 3.49
CA ILE A 183 -3.20 5.55 2.44
C ILE A 183 -2.76 4.13 2.14
N SER A 184 -2.59 3.81 0.86
CA SER A 184 -2.01 2.56 0.39
C SER A 184 -0.76 2.82 -0.43
N TRP A 185 0.25 1.99 -0.23
CA TRP A 185 1.45 1.87 -1.05
C TRP A 185 1.40 0.52 -1.73
N THR A 186 1.19 0.50 -3.04
CA THR A 186 1.03 -0.71 -3.85
C THR A 186 2.23 -0.87 -4.76
N VAL A 187 2.82 -2.05 -4.75
CA VAL A 187 3.97 -2.38 -5.59
C VAL A 187 3.50 -2.67 -7.00
N GLU A 188 4.21 -2.11 -7.98
CA GLU A 188 4.13 -2.48 -9.38
C GLU A 188 5.51 -2.91 -9.87
N GLU A 189 5.67 -4.18 -10.16
CA GLU A 189 6.94 -4.79 -10.55
C GLU A 189 7.46 -4.26 -11.88
N GLY A 190 6.57 -3.80 -12.76
CA GLY A 190 6.93 -3.41 -14.12
C GLY A 190 7.28 -4.61 -15.01
N ASP A 191 7.60 -4.32 -16.28
CA ASP A 191 7.88 -5.37 -17.27
C ASP A 191 9.32 -5.88 -17.10
N GLY A 192 9.46 -7.06 -16.47
CA GLY A 192 10.74 -7.67 -16.13
C GLY A 192 11.40 -7.11 -14.87
N GLY A 193 10.63 -6.50 -13.99
CA GLY A 193 11.05 -6.09 -12.67
C GLY A 193 11.16 -7.26 -11.70
N ASP A 194 11.62 -6.96 -10.50
CA ASP A 194 11.72 -7.89 -9.41
C ASP A 194 10.50 -7.80 -8.50
N GLN A 195 10.22 -8.87 -7.77
CA GLN A 195 9.14 -8.90 -6.78
C GLN A 195 9.70 -8.41 -5.45
N TRP A 196 8.87 -7.74 -4.66
CA TRP A 196 9.25 -7.41 -3.29
C TRP A 196 9.14 -8.68 -2.43
N GLU A 197 10.30 -9.21 -2.07
CA GLU A 197 10.42 -10.51 -1.44
C GLU A 197 10.92 -10.43 0.01
N GLN A 198 11.08 -11.60 0.61
CA GLN A 198 11.61 -11.73 1.95
C GLN A 198 12.98 -11.07 2.11
N ALA A 199 13.18 -10.40 3.26
CA ALA A 199 14.42 -9.74 3.65
C ALA A 199 14.77 -8.46 2.88
N GLU A 200 13.81 -7.85 2.22
CA GLU A 200 13.97 -6.60 1.47
C GLU A 200 13.17 -5.47 2.13
N PRO A 201 13.71 -4.80 3.15
CA PRO A 201 12.98 -3.75 3.85
C PRO A 201 12.74 -2.54 2.96
N ILE A 202 11.53 -1.98 3.05
CA ILE A 202 11.20 -0.68 2.47
C ILE A 202 10.63 0.22 3.56
N THR A 203 11.14 1.46 3.61
CA THR A 203 10.67 2.50 4.52
C THR A 203 9.56 3.31 3.85
N PHE A 204 8.38 3.32 4.45
CA PHE A 204 7.23 4.13 4.08
C PHE A 204 7.01 5.25 5.08
N PHE A 205 6.42 6.35 4.63
CA PHE A 205 6.05 7.44 5.55
C PHE A 205 4.83 8.21 5.06
N TRP A 206 4.20 8.89 6.01
CA TRP A 206 3.15 9.86 5.76
C TRP A 206 3.18 10.95 6.83
N GLN A 207 2.58 12.10 6.55
CA GLN A 207 2.60 13.24 7.44
C GLN A 207 1.21 13.61 7.92
N SER A 208 1.11 13.93 9.22
CA SER A 208 -0.13 14.36 9.87
C SER A 208 0.08 15.61 10.70
N THR A 209 -0.94 16.44 10.79
CA THR A 209 -1.03 17.54 11.75
C THR A 209 -1.34 17.07 13.18
N LEU A 210 -1.64 15.79 13.34
CA LEU A 210 -1.98 15.20 14.64
C LEU A 210 -0.84 14.32 15.15
N PRO A 211 -0.50 14.40 16.44
CA PRO A 211 0.43 13.48 17.06
C PRO A 211 -0.21 12.11 17.27
N PRO A 212 0.59 11.04 17.47
CA PRO A 212 0.06 9.73 17.77
C PRO A 212 -0.63 9.70 19.15
N ALA A 213 -1.77 9.03 19.19
CA ALA A 213 -2.53 8.79 20.43
C ALA A 213 -2.16 7.45 21.09
N GLY A 214 -1.61 6.52 20.34
CA GLY A 214 -1.21 5.18 20.78
C GLY A 214 -1.08 4.24 19.61
N PRO A 215 -0.50 3.03 19.81
CA PRO A 215 -0.57 1.97 18.80
C PRO A 215 -2.01 1.55 18.57
N SER A 216 -2.37 1.37 17.30
CA SER A 216 -3.67 0.88 16.86
C SER A 216 -3.49 -0.13 15.74
N GLU A 217 -4.41 -1.08 15.61
CA GLU A 217 -4.49 -2.06 14.51
C GLU A 217 -4.91 -1.35 13.21
N ALA A 218 -4.09 -0.39 12.79
CA ALA A 218 -4.41 0.54 11.71
C ALA A 218 -3.65 0.27 10.42
N TYR A 219 -2.83 -0.78 10.40
CA TYR A 219 -1.97 -1.09 9.26
C TYR A 219 -2.11 -2.55 8.84
N GLU A 220 -1.85 -2.79 7.57
CA GLU A 220 -1.94 -4.10 6.95
C GLU A 220 -0.86 -4.27 5.89
N VAL A 221 -0.33 -5.48 5.80
CA VAL A 221 0.46 -5.94 4.65
C VAL A 221 -0.38 -6.91 3.82
N PHE A 222 -0.20 -6.86 2.50
CA PHE A 222 -0.74 -7.84 1.57
C PHE A 222 0.43 -8.58 0.94
N ALA A 223 0.56 -9.87 1.26
CA ALA A 223 1.67 -10.71 0.85
C ALA A 223 1.18 -12.13 0.56
N ASN A 224 1.80 -12.80 -0.41
CA ASN A 224 1.40 -14.15 -0.81
C ASN A 224 -0.12 -14.28 -1.07
N TYR A 225 -0.73 -13.25 -1.68
CA TYR A 225 -2.16 -13.18 -1.98
C TYR A 225 -3.11 -13.17 -0.78
N THR A 226 -2.63 -12.83 0.40
CA THR A 226 -3.43 -12.72 1.64
C THR A 226 -2.99 -11.53 2.48
N ALA A 227 -3.80 -11.14 3.45
CA ALA A 227 -3.55 -9.94 4.25
C ALA A 227 -3.30 -10.27 5.71
N ALA A 228 -2.40 -9.51 6.34
CA ALA A 228 -2.17 -9.56 7.78
C ALA A 228 -2.13 -8.15 8.36
N GLN A 229 -2.90 -7.95 9.45
CA GLN A 229 -2.97 -6.66 10.14
C GLN A 229 -2.09 -6.64 11.38
N GLY A 230 -1.72 -5.43 11.79
CA GLY A 230 -0.98 -5.23 13.02
C GLY A 230 -0.95 -3.79 13.47
N PRO A 231 -0.48 -3.59 14.73
CA PRO A 231 -0.47 -2.27 15.34
C PRO A 231 0.71 -1.42 14.89
N GLY A 232 0.44 -0.13 14.79
CA GLY A 232 1.44 0.92 14.61
C GLY A 232 1.01 2.23 15.25
N PRO A 233 1.89 3.23 15.33
CA PRO A 233 1.53 4.56 15.80
C PRO A 233 0.40 5.13 14.95
N TYR A 234 -0.63 5.64 15.61
CA TYR A 234 -1.81 6.15 14.92
C TYR A 234 -2.37 7.37 15.65
N PRO A 235 -2.78 8.45 14.94
CA PRO A 235 -3.36 9.63 15.56
C PRO A 235 -4.77 9.38 16.10
N ALA A 236 -5.19 10.16 17.08
CA ALA A 236 -6.59 10.17 17.48
C ALA A 236 -7.47 10.73 16.35
N ALA A 237 -8.70 10.21 16.27
CA ALA A 237 -9.69 10.81 15.39
C ALA A 237 -9.99 12.25 15.82
N ASP A 238 -9.99 13.17 14.88
CA ASP A 238 -10.39 14.56 15.09
C ASP A 238 -11.19 15.03 13.87
N GLU A 239 -12.49 15.13 14.02
CA GLU A 239 -13.42 15.55 12.98
C GLU A 239 -13.23 17.03 12.55
N THR A 240 -12.50 17.80 13.35
CA THR A 240 -12.23 19.22 13.06
C THR A 240 -11.00 19.42 12.16
N VAL A 241 -10.20 18.36 11.97
CA VAL A 241 -8.97 18.40 11.21
C VAL A 241 -9.20 17.88 9.78
N THR A 242 -8.74 18.66 8.81
CA THR A 242 -8.83 18.28 7.39
C THR A 242 -8.06 16.98 7.14
N ASN A 243 -8.71 16.05 6.47
CA ASN A 243 -8.10 14.85 5.94
C ASN A 243 -7.98 14.98 4.41
N ALA A 244 -6.77 15.07 3.91
CA ALA A 244 -6.54 15.28 2.48
C ALA A 244 -6.97 14.08 1.61
N CYS A 245 -7.14 12.89 2.20
CA CYS A 245 -7.71 11.72 1.51
C CYS A 245 -9.25 11.75 1.41
N ALA A 246 -9.91 12.48 2.30
CA ALA A 246 -11.37 12.54 2.34
C ALA A 246 -11.98 13.62 1.40
N THR A 247 -11.15 14.44 0.78
CA THR A 247 -11.57 15.58 -0.06
C THR A 247 -11.41 15.31 -1.56
N GLY A 248 -11.23 14.05 -1.94
CA GLY A 248 -11.17 13.61 -3.34
C GLY A 248 -12.53 13.44 -3.98
#